data_766546b76d1682fcb2640ed07d0430e1
#
_entry.id   766546b76d1682fcb2640ed07d0430e1
#
_cell.length_a   1.000
_cell.length_b   1.000
_cell.length_c   1.000
_cell.angle_alpha   90.00
_cell.angle_beta   90.00
_cell.angle_gamma   90.00
#
_symmetry.space_group_name_H-M   'P 1'
#
loop_
_entity.id
_entity.type
_entity.pdbx_description
1 polymer ?
#
loop_
_entity_poly.entity_id
_entity_poly.type
_entity_poly.pdbx_seq_one_letter_code
_entity_poly.pdbx_strand_id
1 'polypeptide(L)'
;MGDKKDKKHYVLAITKVLPDDIDTDLDALLEKISGVLKPLNTIVEASRKEPIAYGLSALIVRLVIPEETVGGTQPAEDAIQSLEEVQRVEVTMVSRI
;
A
#
# COMPACT_ATOMS: atom_id res chain seq x y z
N MET A 1 8.90 -17.74 26.79
CA MET A 1 8.82 -17.44 26.49
C MET A 1 8.91 -16.52 25.71
N GLY A 2 9.36 -16.32 25.37
CA GLY A 2 9.57 -15.25 24.61
C GLY A 2 8.56 -14.87 23.68
N ASP A 3 7.79 -15.64 23.28
CA ASP A 3 6.87 -15.33 22.31
C ASP A 3 5.99 -14.28 22.66
N LYS A 4 5.64 -14.12 23.81
CA LYS A 4 4.78 -13.11 24.14
C LYS A 4 5.33 -11.85 23.86
N LYS A 5 6.52 -11.62 24.13
CA LYS A 5 7.08 -10.39 23.90
C LYS A 5 7.20 -10.19 22.49
N ASP A 6 7.19 -11.18 21.70
CA ASP A 6 7.33 -11.01 20.29
C ASP A 6 6.03 -10.72 19.63
N LYS A 7 4.95 -10.64 20.40
CA LYS A 7 3.71 -10.33 19.83
C LYS A 7 3.78 -8.98 19.24
N LYS A 8 3.63 -8.85 17.96
CA LYS A 8 3.68 -7.59 17.29
C LYS A 8 2.31 -7.08 16.96
N HIS A 9 2.19 -5.79 16.91
CA HIS A 9 0.93 -5.17 16.54
C HIS A 9 1.08 -4.54 15.17
N TYR A 10 0.03 -4.61 14.41
CA TYR A 10 0.04 -4.12 13.04
C TYR A 10 -1.15 -3.21 12.80
N VAL A 11 -1.01 -2.38 11.80
CA VAL A 11 -2.06 -1.48 11.35
C VAL A 11 -2.43 -1.89 9.95
N LEU A 12 -3.71 -1.95 9.68
CA LEU A 12 -4.20 -2.25 8.36
C LEU A 12 -4.56 -0.92 7.69
N ALA A 13 -4.01 -0.68 6.52
CA ALA A 13 -4.29 0.55 5.79
C ALA A 13 -4.81 0.19 4.41
N ILE A 14 -6.04 0.58 4.11
CA ILE A 14 -6.61 0.40 2.80
C ILE A 14 -6.21 1.62 1.99
N THR A 15 -5.48 1.39 0.91
CA THR A 15 -4.86 2.47 0.16
C THR A 15 -5.27 2.40 -1.30
N LYS A 16 -5.70 3.52 -1.83
CA LYS A 16 -6.11 3.62 -3.21
C LYS A 16 -4.97 4.25 -4.00
N VAL A 17 -4.51 3.55 -5.02
CA VAL A 17 -3.40 4.01 -5.84
C VAL A 17 -3.94 4.30 -7.24
N LEU A 18 -3.80 5.55 -7.67
CA LEU A 18 -4.24 5.94 -9.01
C LEU A 18 -3.06 5.93 -9.95
N PRO A 19 -3.14 5.17 -11.04
CA PRO A 19 -2.07 5.20 -12.04
C PRO A 19 -2.15 6.50 -12.83
N ASP A 20 -1.06 6.87 -13.48
CA ASP A 20 -1.04 8.10 -14.25
C ASP A 20 -1.57 7.90 -15.68
N ASP A 21 -1.87 6.68 -16.09
CA ASP A 21 -2.31 6.41 -17.44
C ASP A 21 -3.24 5.21 -17.45
N ILE A 22 -4.23 5.22 -18.36
CA ILE A 22 -5.16 4.09 -18.46
C ILE A 22 -4.46 2.84 -18.95
N ASP A 23 -3.31 2.97 -19.61
CA ASP A 23 -2.57 1.84 -20.10
C ASP A 23 -1.56 1.28 -19.11
N THR A 24 -1.50 1.82 -17.90
CA THR A 24 -0.59 1.33 -16.89
C THR A 24 -0.92 -0.12 -16.55
N ASP A 25 0.10 -0.98 -16.56
CA ASP A 25 -0.07 -2.36 -16.19
C ASP A 25 -0.17 -2.45 -14.68
N LEU A 26 -1.36 -2.67 -14.16
CA LEU A 26 -1.59 -2.66 -12.72
C LEU A 26 -0.93 -3.85 -12.02
N ASP A 27 -0.78 -4.97 -12.70
CA ASP A 27 -0.11 -6.11 -12.10
C ASP A 27 1.38 -5.83 -11.93
N ALA A 28 2.00 -5.20 -12.92
CA ALA A 28 3.39 -4.81 -12.81
C ALA A 28 3.55 -3.71 -11.75
N LEU A 29 2.59 -2.80 -11.68
CA LEU A 29 2.63 -1.74 -10.69
C LEU A 29 2.54 -2.33 -9.28
N LEU A 30 1.70 -3.34 -9.09
CA LEU A 30 1.55 -3.99 -7.80
C LEU A 30 2.88 -4.59 -7.35
N GLU A 31 3.64 -5.18 -8.26
CA GLU A 31 4.95 -5.73 -7.92
C GLU A 31 5.91 -4.64 -7.50
N LYS A 32 5.87 -3.51 -8.18
CA LYS A 32 6.73 -2.39 -7.81
C LYS A 32 6.37 -1.83 -6.45
N ILE A 33 5.07 -1.76 -6.17
CA ILE A 33 4.60 -1.28 -4.87
C ILE A 33 5.11 -2.22 -3.78
N SER A 34 4.98 -3.52 -3.97
CA SER A 34 5.47 -4.48 -2.99
C SER A 34 6.97 -4.31 -2.78
N GLY A 35 7.70 -4.06 -3.85
CA GLY A 35 9.14 -3.88 -3.77
C GLY A 35 9.57 -2.67 -2.96
N VAL A 36 8.90 -1.53 -3.18
CA VAL A 36 9.28 -0.31 -2.46
C VAL A 36 8.83 -0.35 -1.00
N LEU A 37 7.90 -1.23 -0.66
CA LEU A 37 7.43 -1.34 0.72
C LEU A 37 8.22 -2.35 1.54
N LYS A 38 9.01 -3.22 0.88
CA LYS A 38 9.82 -4.18 1.61
C LYS A 38 10.76 -3.56 2.64
N PRO A 39 11.52 -2.53 2.30
CA PRO A 39 12.42 -1.93 3.29
C PRO A 39 11.68 -1.35 4.48
N LEU A 40 10.39 -1.12 4.34
CA LEU A 40 9.58 -0.57 5.43
C LEU A 40 8.88 -1.64 6.23
N ASN A 41 9.19 -2.91 5.94
CA ASN A 41 8.55 -4.05 6.60
C ASN A 41 7.03 -4.02 6.44
N THR A 42 6.58 -3.43 5.36
CA THR A 42 5.15 -3.31 5.05
C THR A 42 4.80 -4.33 3.99
N ILE A 43 3.70 -5.01 4.19
CA ILE A 43 3.28 -6.09 3.34
C ILE A 43 1.99 -5.72 2.62
N VAL A 44 1.90 -6.05 1.34
CA VAL A 44 0.65 -5.93 0.61
C VAL A 44 -0.06 -7.27 0.81
N GLU A 45 -1.09 -7.26 1.65
CA GLU A 45 -1.79 -8.48 2.00
C GLU A 45 -2.77 -8.90 0.91
N ALA A 46 -3.39 -7.93 0.27
CA ALA A 46 -4.38 -8.19 -0.76
C ALA A 46 -4.47 -6.97 -1.66
N SER A 47 -5.02 -7.18 -2.85
CA SER A 47 -5.21 -6.08 -3.78
C SER A 47 -6.38 -6.38 -4.68
N ARG A 48 -6.96 -5.34 -5.26
CA ARG A 48 -7.98 -5.50 -6.26
C ARG A 48 -8.00 -4.26 -7.14
N LYS A 49 -8.57 -4.40 -8.32
CA LYS A 49 -8.69 -3.30 -9.26
C LYS A 49 -10.09 -2.73 -9.14
N GLU A 50 -10.18 -1.42 -9.16
CA GLU A 50 -11.46 -0.76 -9.04
C GLU A 50 -11.64 0.21 -10.20
N PRO A 51 -12.58 -0.03 -11.11
CA PRO A 51 -12.79 0.91 -12.22
C PRO A 51 -13.28 2.25 -11.68
N ILE A 52 -12.73 3.32 -12.22
CA ILE A 52 -13.10 4.65 -11.77
C ILE A 52 -13.95 5.33 -12.83
N ALA A 53 -13.34 5.73 -13.95
CA ALA A 53 -14.03 6.44 -15.00
C ALA A 53 -13.15 6.46 -16.25
N TYR A 54 -13.76 6.56 -17.40
CA TYR A 54 -13.05 6.75 -18.67
C TYR A 54 -11.97 5.71 -18.91
N GLY A 55 -12.22 4.46 -18.51
CA GLY A 55 -11.25 3.38 -18.72
C GLY A 55 -10.14 3.35 -17.71
N LEU A 56 -10.11 4.28 -16.76
CA LEU A 56 -9.08 4.29 -15.72
C LEU A 56 -9.52 3.43 -14.56
N SER A 57 -8.60 2.62 -14.04
CA SER A 57 -8.85 1.79 -12.85
C SER A 57 -7.84 2.12 -11.78
N ALA A 58 -8.29 2.16 -10.54
CA ALA A 58 -7.39 2.32 -9.41
C ALA A 58 -6.98 0.95 -8.91
N LEU A 59 -5.84 0.90 -8.23
CA LEU A 59 -5.39 -0.31 -7.57
C LEU A 59 -5.64 -0.10 -6.08
N ILE A 60 -6.48 -0.94 -5.49
CA ILE A 60 -6.75 -0.86 -4.06
C ILE A 60 -5.86 -1.88 -3.40
N VAL A 61 -5.00 -1.45 -2.50
CA VAL A 61 -4.08 -2.35 -1.82
C VAL A 61 -4.34 -2.32 -0.33
N ARG A 62 -4.23 -3.48 0.26
CA ARG A 62 -4.45 -3.64 1.68
C ARG A 62 -3.08 -3.84 2.30
N LEU A 63 -2.62 -2.84 3.01
CA LEU A 63 -1.28 -2.83 3.57
C LEU A 63 -1.29 -3.22 5.03
N VAL A 64 -0.34 -4.05 5.42
CA VAL A 64 -0.14 -4.39 6.83
C VAL A 64 1.17 -3.73 7.24
N ILE A 65 1.08 -2.77 8.14
CA ILE A 65 2.20 -1.94 8.55
C ILE A 65 2.51 -2.18 10.01
N PRO A 66 3.78 -2.37 10.38
CA PRO A 66 4.11 -2.52 11.81
C PRO A 66 3.69 -1.27 12.57
N GLU A 67 3.03 -1.46 13.69
CA GLU A 67 2.51 -0.34 14.46
C GLU A 67 3.62 0.59 14.93
N GLU A 68 4.78 0.05 15.16
CA GLU A 68 5.91 0.84 15.64
C GLU A 68 6.57 1.68 14.55
N THR A 69 6.06 1.64 13.33
CA THR A 69 6.65 2.41 12.24
C THR A 69 6.56 3.91 12.54
N VAL A 70 7.70 4.57 12.49
CA VAL A 70 7.74 6.01 12.71
C VAL A 70 7.09 6.69 11.51
N GLY A 71 6.14 7.57 11.77
CA GLY A 71 5.44 8.25 10.69
C GLY A 71 4.15 7.60 10.27
N GLY A 72 3.77 6.48 10.89
CA GLY A 72 2.50 5.84 10.59
C GLY A 72 2.42 5.35 9.16
N THR A 73 1.43 5.80 8.40
CA THR A 73 1.25 5.37 7.01
C THR A 73 2.05 6.23 6.04
N GLN A 74 2.62 7.34 6.50
CA GLN A 74 3.29 8.28 5.60
C GLN A 74 4.48 7.68 4.85
N PRO A 75 5.36 6.90 5.50
CA PRO A 75 6.47 6.32 4.75
C PRO A 75 6.00 5.42 3.62
N ALA A 76 4.94 4.65 3.83
CA ALA A 76 4.40 3.79 2.78
C ALA A 76 3.80 4.63 1.65
N GLU A 77 3.07 5.68 2.01
CA GLU A 77 2.47 6.55 1.00
C GLU A 77 3.56 7.21 0.15
N ASP A 78 4.62 7.69 0.80
CA ASP A 78 5.71 8.35 0.08
C ASP A 78 6.43 7.37 -0.84
N ALA A 79 6.64 6.15 -0.37
CA ALA A 79 7.32 5.15 -1.19
C ALA A 79 6.51 4.82 -2.44
N ILE A 80 5.20 4.66 -2.29
CA ILE A 80 4.35 4.36 -3.44
C ILE A 80 4.29 5.57 -4.36
N GLN A 81 4.17 6.77 -3.80
CA GLN A 81 4.07 7.98 -4.60
C GLN A 81 5.35 8.24 -5.41
N SER A 82 6.47 7.67 -4.98
CA SER A 82 7.71 7.88 -5.71
C SER A 82 7.77 7.11 -7.02
N LEU A 83 6.86 6.18 -7.25
CA LEU A 83 6.85 5.42 -8.49
C LEU A 83 6.30 6.29 -9.63
N GLU A 84 6.97 6.23 -10.77
CA GLU A 84 6.58 7.07 -11.91
C GLU A 84 5.17 6.80 -12.38
N GLU A 85 4.73 5.56 -12.28
CA GLU A 85 3.41 5.20 -12.79
C GLU A 85 2.27 5.63 -11.87
N VAL A 86 2.59 6.18 -10.71
CA VAL A 86 1.57 6.53 -9.73
C VAL A 86 1.28 8.02 -9.80
N GLN A 87 0.03 8.35 -10.06
CA GLN A 87 -0.40 9.73 -10.05
C GLN A 87 -0.72 10.19 -8.64
N ARG A 88 -1.37 9.33 -7.85
CA ARG A 88 -1.84 9.73 -6.55
C ARG A 88 -2.04 8.53 -5.64
N VAL A 89 -1.77 8.73 -4.37
CA VAL A 89 -1.97 7.72 -3.34
C VAL A 89 -2.90 8.30 -2.29
N GLU A 90 -3.90 7.52 -1.89
CA GLU A 90 -4.86 7.97 -0.90
C GLU A 90 -5.16 6.84 0.06
N VAL A 91 -4.89 7.04 1.35
CA VAL A 91 -5.25 6.07 2.36
C VAL A 91 -6.70 6.34 2.74
N THR A 92 -7.57 5.36 2.52
CA THR A 92 -9.00 5.53 2.72
C THR A 92 -9.47 4.98 4.06
N MET A 93 -8.69 4.11 4.70
CA MET A 93 -9.09 3.55 5.96
C MET A 93 -7.87 3.02 6.68
N VAL A 94 -7.82 3.24 7.99
CA VAL A 94 -6.73 2.74 8.82
C VAL A 94 -7.36 2.12 10.05
N SER A 95 -6.94 0.91 10.40
CA SER A 95 -7.42 0.28 11.63
C SER A 95 -6.33 -0.60 12.20
N ARG A 96 -6.45 -0.87 13.48
CA ARG A 96 -5.53 -1.80 14.12
C ARG A 96 -6.02 -3.21 13.95
N ILE A 97 -5.11 -4.13 13.89
CA ILE A 97 -5.45 -5.54 13.83
C ILE A 97 -4.64 -6.35 14.82
#